data_4fb272305c62cd2bac600bb14d897927
#
_entry.id   4fb272305c62cd2bac600bb14d897927
#
_cell.length_a   1.000
_cell.length_b   1.000
_cell.length_c   1.000
_cell.angle_alpha   90.00
_cell.angle_beta   90.00
_cell.angle_gamma   90.00
#
_symmetry.space_group_name_H-M   'P 1'
#
loop_
_entity.id
_entity.type
_entity.pdbx_description
1 polymer ?
#
loop_
_entity_poly.entity_id
_entity_poly.type
_entity_poly.pdbx_seq_one_letter_code
_entity_poly.pdbx_strand_id
1 'polypeptide(L)'
;MRRGGCRLGILTTALFALSLQLSGQSTEPTLQDTLNFIANALNSRGTVSWTETIPDVFGASYKVNSSLTDVNANPSECSLKWTSVYTTSSDGKMVETYLVHLGSVSNAGVEPSSQYRKSEFQLKFELSPETYVVVMKADATLSGNREVYHNSKLKSKKKLSNEARLLFLDEQTANTVRDRIRQAAKICRDAIKP
;
A
#
# COMPACT_ATOMS: atom_id res chain seq x y z
N MET A 1 86.97 -20.62 30.46
CA MET A 1 86.02 -20.34 31.57
C MET A 1 85.44 -18.95 31.41
N ARG A 2 84.20 -18.81 31.02
CA ARG A 2 83.30 -17.68 31.37
C ARG A 2 81.90 -17.99 30.76
N ARG A 3 80.98 -18.18 31.60
CA ARG A 3 79.55 -18.40 31.26
C ARG A 3 78.89 -17.06 30.89
N GLY A 4 78.24 -16.98 29.74
CA GLY A 4 77.42 -15.87 29.37
C GLY A 4 75.95 -16.32 29.29
N GLY A 5 75.11 -15.85 30.21
CA GLY A 5 73.71 -16.19 30.29
C GLY A 5 72.86 -15.40 29.27
N CYS A 6 72.09 -16.11 28.51
CA CYS A 6 71.12 -15.54 27.61
C CYS A 6 69.82 -15.28 28.39
N ARG A 7 69.44 -14.02 28.54
CA ARG A 7 68.15 -13.62 29.09
C ARG A 7 67.11 -13.60 27.98
N LEU A 8 66.15 -14.54 28.06
CA LEU A 8 64.95 -14.55 27.21
C LEU A 8 64.00 -13.47 27.73
N GLY A 9 63.83 -12.44 26.90
CA GLY A 9 62.80 -11.44 27.14
C GLY A 9 61.48 -11.94 26.57
N ILE A 10 60.49 -12.16 27.46
CA ILE A 10 59.12 -12.51 27.09
C ILE A 10 58.42 -11.22 26.68
N LEU A 11 58.15 -11.04 25.38
CA LEU A 11 57.26 -10.01 24.86
C LEU A 11 55.83 -10.51 25.03
N THR A 12 55.13 -9.99 26.01
CA THR A 12 53.67 -10.15 26.17
C THR A 12 52.97 -9.18 25.21
N THR A 13 52.55 -9.68 24.07
CA THR A 13 51.65 -8.96 23.14
C THR A 13 50.22 -9.04 23.72
N ALA A 14 49.77 -7.94 24.31
CA ALA A 14 48.36 -7.75 24.71
C ALA A 14 47.54 -7.55 23.45
N LEU A 15 46.81 -8.58 23.01
CA LEU A 15 45.77 -8.48 22.00
C LEU A 15 44.56 -7.74 22.62
N PHE A 16 44.43 -6.45 22.32
CA PHE A 16 43.19 -5.72 22.54
C PHE A 16 42.17 -6.22 21.50
N ALA A 17 41.33 -7.15 21.88
CA ALA A 17 40.11 -7.50 21.12
C ALA A 17 39.14 -6.35 21.25
N LEU A 18 39.15 -5.43 20.28
CA LEU A 18 38.10 -4.44 20.08
C LEU A 18 36.86 -5.22 19.57
N SER A 19 36.00 -5.66 20.49
CA SER A 19 34.66 -6.13 20.15
C SER A 19 33.85 -4.94 19.69
N LEU A 20 33.83 -4.70 18.37
CA LEU A 20 32.84 -3.88 17.71
C LEU A 20 31.49 -4.54 17.90
N GLN A 21 30.78 -4.18 18.98
CA GLN A 21 29.36 -4.43 19.10
C GLN A 21 28.67 -3.55 18.03
N LEU A 22 28.51 -4.07 16.83
CA LEU A 22 27.49 -3.61 15.92
C LEU A 22 26.14 -3.95 16.54
N SER A 23 25.69 -3.10 17.46
CA SER A 23 24.29 -3.04 17.83
C SER A 23 23.55 -2.54 16.57
N GLY A 24 23.16 -3.46 15.71
CA GLY A 24 22.18 -3.23 14.66
C GLY A 24 20.87 -2.90 15.36
N GLN A 25 20.72 -1.65 15.83
CA GLN A 25 19.42 -1.10 16.15
C GLN A 25 18.65 -1.08 14.83
N SER A 26 17.80 -2.07 14.61
CA SER A 26 16.72 -1.96 13.66
C SER A 26 15.79 -0.88 14.22
N THR A 27 16.08 0.38 13.90
CA THR A 27 15.18 1.48 14.19
C THR A 27 13.88 1.17 13.46
N GLU A 28 12.81 0.92 14.22
CA GLU A 28 11.49 0.80 13.60
C GLU A 28 11.28 2.03 12.70
N PRO A 29 10.81 1.84 11.46
CA PRO A 29 10.63 2.95 10.54
C PRO A 29 9.66 3.96 11.13
N THR A 30 9.99 5.23 11.01
CA THR A 30 9.14 6.32 11.47
C THR A 30 7.82 6.36 10.70
N LEU A 31 6.83 7.08 11.22
CA LEU A 31 5.58 7.33 10.48
C LEU A 31 5.87 8.00 9.12
N GLN A 32 6.79 8.97 9.10
CA GLN A 32 7.19 9.66 7.87
C GLN A 32 7.78 8.68 6.85
N ASP A 33 8.71 7.81 7.25
CA ASP A 33 9.32 6.82 6.36
C ASP A 33 8.28 5.84 5.82
N THR A 34 7.36 5.40 6.69
CA THR A 34 6.29 4.49 6.33
C THR A 34 5.33 5.11 5.32
N LEU A 35 4.93 6.36 5.53
CA LEU A 35 4.03 7.09 4.63
C LEU A 35 4.71 7.45 3.31
N ASN A 36 5.99 7.83 3.33
CA ASN A 36 6.78 8.06 2.12
C ASN A 36 6.87 6.78 1.28
N PHE A 37 7.09 5.63 1.92
CA PHE A 37 7.10 4.35 1.22
C PHE A 37 5.75 4.09 0.52
N ILE A 38 4.63 4.25 1.25
CA ILE A 38 3.29 4.06 0.68
C ILE A 38 3.07 4.99 -0.51
N ALA A 39 3.34 6.30 -0.34
CA ALA A 39 3.15 7.28 -1.41
C ALA A 39 4.00 6.96 -2.65
N ASN A 40 5.26 6.56 -2.46
CA ASN A 40 6.15 6.18 -3.56
C ASN A 40 5.65 4.91 -4.27
N ALA A 41 5.21 3.89 -3.53
CA ALA A 41 4.64 2.67 -4.10
C ALA A 41 3.37 2.97 -4.91
N LEU A 42 2.52 3.87 -4.45
CA LEU A 42 1.31 4.29 -5.15
C LEU A 42 1.63 5.10 -6.41
N ASN A 43 2.56 6.04 -6.34
CA ASN A 43 2.97 6.86 -7.48
C ASN A 43 3.72 6.04 -8.55
N SER A 44 4.52 5.05 -8.15
CA SER A 44 5.27 4.19 -9.07
C SER A 44 4.44 3.07 -9.68
N ARG A 45 3.24 2.79 -9.17
CA ARG A 45 2.36 1.73 -9.65
C ARG A 45 2.03 1.86 -11.15
N GLY A 46 1.98 3.09 -11.67
CA GLY A 46 1.59 3.36 -13.03
C GLY A 46 0.11 3.03 -13.31
N THR A 47 -0.20 2.74 -14.58
CA THR A 47 -1.54 2.34 -15.01
C THR A 47 -1.68 0.82 -14.95
N VAL A 48 -2.69 0.34 -14.24
CA VAL A 48 -3.10 -1.07 -14.21
C VAL A 48 -4.19 -1.27 -15.25
N SER A 49 -3.99 -2.23 -16.15
CA SER A 49 -4.93 -2.51 -17.24
C SER A 49 -5.37 -3.96 -17.21
N TRP A 50 -6.67 -4.19 -17.43
CA TRP A 50 -7.25 -5.52 -17.58
C TRP A 50 -8.42 -5.52 -18.55
N THR A 51 -8.88 -6.70 -18.93
CA THR A 51 -10.08 -6.87 -19.75
C THR A 51 -11.22 -7.39 -18.90
N GLU A 52 -12.38 -6.78 -19.00
CA GLU A 52 -13.63 -7.28 -18.40
C GLU A 52 -14.55 -7.82 -19.47
N THR A 53 -15.15 -8.98 -19.20
CA THR A 53 -16.20 -9.55 -20.05
C THR A 53 -17.50 -9.57 -19.25
N ILE A 54 -18.55 -9.00 -19.82
CA ILE A 54 -19.89 -9.02 -19.23
C ILE A 54 -20.68 -10.17 -19.86
N PRO A 55 -20.95 -11.28 -19.15
CA PRO A 55 -21.59 -12.46 -19.73
C PRO A 55 -22.98 -12.21 -20.28
N ASP A 56 -23.74 -11.29 -19.66
CA ASP A 56 -25.16 -11.07 -19.95
C ASP A 56 -25.42 -10.11 -21.11
N VAL A 57 -24.36 -9.48 -21.64
CA VAL A 57 -24.46 -8.55 -22.78
C VAL A 57 -23.68 -9.11 -23.96
N PHE A 58 -24.17 -10.20 -24.57
CA PHE A 58 -23.58 -10.84 -25.77
C PHE A 58 -22.07 -11.08 -25.71
N GLY A 59 -21.51 -11.35 -24.50
CA GLY A 59 -20.09 -11.56 -24.34
C GLY A 59 -19.22 -10.33 -24.64
N ALA A 60 -19.77 -9.13 -24.52
CA ALA A 60 -19.03 -7.90 -24.77
C ALA A 60 -17.84 -7.77 -23.80
N SER A 61 -16.64 -7.65 -24.36
CA SER A 61 -15.42 -7.39 -23.59
C SER A 61 -14.98 -5.94 -23.77
N TYR A 62 -14.53 -5.32 -22.69
CA TYR A 62 -13.93 -4.00 -22.73
C TYR A 62 -12.68 -3.92 -21.90
N LYS A 63 -11.71 -3.15 -22.38
CA LYS A 63 -10.48 -2.90 -21.66
C LYS A 63 -10.74 -1.83 -20.60
N VAL A 64 -10.31 -2.09 -19.37
CA VAL A 64 -10.34 -1.15 -18.26
C VAL A 64 -8.92 -0.73 -17.93
N ASN A 65 -8.70 0.55 -17.72
CA ASN A 65 -7.45 1.10 -17.23
C ASN A 65 -7.70 1.80 -15.88
N SER A 66 -6.83 1.56 -14.92
CA SER A 66 -6.85 2.22 -13.60
C SER A 66 -5.55 2.96 -13.37
N SER A 67 -5.62 4.25 -13.10
CA SER A 67 -4.49 5.08 -12.67
C SER A 67 -4.78 5.71 -11.32
N LEU A 68 -3.72 6.11 -10.61
CA LEU A 68 -3.80 6.90 -9.39
C LEU A 68 -3.31 8.31 -9.65
N THR A 69 -3.98 9.29 -9.05
CA THR A 69 -3.59 10.70 -9.06
C THR A 69 -3.76 11.28 -7.65
N ASP A 70 -3.20 12.46 -7.42
CA ASP A 70 -3.35 13.23 -6.18
C ASP A 70 -2.96 12.42 -4.91
N VAL A 71 -1.97 11.53 -5.04
CA VAL A 71 -1.46 10.78 -3.90
C VAL A 71 -0.75 11.73 -2.95
N ASN A 72 -1.29 11.86 -1.75
CA ASN A 72 -0.75 12.69 -0.69
C ASN A 72 -0.78 11.94 0.65
N ALA A 73 0.37 11.85 1.30
CA ALA A 73 0.54 11.28 2.62
C ALA A 73 0.92 12.40 3.60
N ASN A 74 0.09 12.63 4.60
CA ASN A 74 0.29 13.69 5.59
C ASN A 74 0.55 13.09 6.99
N PRO A 75 1.81 13.10 7.46
CA PRO A 75 2.16 12.53 8.78
C PRO A 75 1.57 13.33 9.94
N SER A 76 1.45 14.67 9.82
CA SER A 76 0.91 15.50 10.90
C SER A 76 -0.58 15.27 11.15
N GLU A 77 -1.33 14.87 10.12
CA GLU A 77 -2.75 14.50 10.19
C GLU A 77 -2.99 13.01 10.27
N CYS A 78 -1.92 12.21 10.24
CA CYS A 78 -2.03 10.76 10.13
C CYS A 78 -2.99 10.35 8.99
N SER A 79 -2.86 10.97 7.81
CA SER A 79 -3.81 10.78 6.71
C SER A 79 -3.12 10.37 5.41
N LEU A 80 -3.88 9.62 4.60
CA LEU A 80 -3.53 9.23 3.24
C LEU A 80 -4.68 9.58 2.31
N LYS A 81 -4.38 10.34 1.25
CA LYS A 81 -5.34 10.75 0.22
C LYS A 81 -4.89 10.26 -1.14
N TRP A 82 -5.83 9.85 -1.99
CA TRP A 82 -5.58 9.57 -3.41
C TRP A 82 -6.87 9.64 -4.22
N THR A 83 -6.72 9.71 -5.53
CA THR A 83 -7.80 9.60 -6.50
C THR A 83 -7.53 8.41 -7.43
N SER A 84 -8.44 7.46 -7.51
CA SER A 84 -8.43 6.37 -8.49
C SER A 84 -9.27 6.76 -9.68
N VAL A 85 -8.69 6.70 -10.87
CA VAL A 85 -9.38 6.98 -12.13
C VAL A 85 -9.45 5.69 -12.94
N TYR A 86 -10.65 5.24 -13.23
CA TYR A 86 -10.92 4.08 -14.09
C TYR A 86 -11.49 4.56 -15.41
N THR A 87 -10.95 4.07 -16.52
CA THR A 87 -11.46 4.37 -17.86
C THR A 87 -11.72 3.07 -18.62
N THR A 88 -12.76 3.04 -19.40
CA THR A 88 -13.10 1.88 -20.25
C THR A 88 -12.96 2.22 -21.73
N SER A 89 -12.74 1.20 -22.57
CA SER A 89 -12.74 1.37 -24.04
C SER A 89 -14.09 1.78 -24.63
N SER A 90 -15.16 1.79 -23.82
CA SER A 90 -16.52 2.21 -24.18
C SER A 90 -16.89 3.61 -23.67
N ASP A 91 -15.91 4.53 -23.54
CA ASP A 91 -16.09 5.91 -23.07
C ASP A 91 -16.69 6.05 -21.64
N GLY A 92 -16.59 4.97 -20.86
CA GLY A 92 -16.90 5.00 -19.44
C GLY A 92 -15.72 5.54 -18.62
N LYS A 93 -16.02 6.37 -17.62
CA LYS A 93 -15.05 6.84 -16.61
C LYS A 93 -15.66 6.77 -15.23
N MET A 94 -14.88 6.24 -14.27
CA MET A 94 -15.22 6.29 -12.86
C MET A 94 -14.07 6.94 -12.12
N VAL A 95 -14.39 7.85 -11.22
CA VAL A 95 -13.43 8.55 -10.36
C VAL A 95 -13.80 8.27 -8.91
N GLU A 96 -12.85 7.77 -8.15
CA GLU A 96 -12.99 7.53 -6.72
C GLU A 96 -11.92 8.32 -5.98
N THR A 97 -12.33 9.26 -5.16
CA THR A 97 -11.43 10.01 -4.28
C THR A 97 -11.57 9.51 -2.86
N TYR A 98 -10.45 9.27 -2.20
CA TYR A 98 -10.40 8.80 -0.82
C TYR A 98 -9.56 9.72 0.05
N LEU A 99 -10.01 9.94 1.27
CA LEU A 99 -9.23 10.45 2.39
C LEU A 99 -9.39 9.48 3.56
N VAL A 100 -8.29 8.89 3.99
CA VAL A 100 -8.25 7.91 5.07
C VAL A 100 -7.42 8.45 6.21
N HIS A 101 -8.03 8.60 7.39
CA HIS A 101 -7.31 8.85 8.63
C HIS A 101 -6.81 7.51 9.18
N LEU A 102 -5.51 7.29 9.13
CA LEU A 102 -4.89 5.99 9.38
C LEU A 102 -5.14 5.48 10.81
N GLY A 103 -5.23 6.37 11.78
CA GLY A 103 -5.58 5.99 13.16
C GLY A 103 -6.93 5.28 13.29
N SER A 104 -7.86 5.50 12.35
CA SER A 104 -9.19 4.88 12.32
C SER A 104 -9.26 3.58 11.51
N VAL A 105 -8.18 3.18 10.85
CA VAL A 105 -8.14 1.92 10.09
C VAL A 105 -8.19 0.74 11.05
N SER A 106 -9.31 0.04 11.09
CA SER A 106 -9.51 -1.13 11.94
C SER A 106 -8.93 -2.40 11.31
N ASN A 107 -8.96 -2.49 9.98
CA ASN A 107 -8.39 -3.62 9.24
C ASN A 107 -7.87 -3.18 7.87
N ALA A 108 -6.78 -3.83 7.42
CA ALA A 108 -6.32 -3.78 6.04
C ALA A 108 -6.01 -5.20 5.57
N GLY A 109 -6.55 -5.61 4.44
CA GLY A 109 -6.39 -6.93 3.83
C GLY A 109 -5.96 -6.84 2.37
N VAL A 110 -5.48 -7.95 1.81
CA VAL A 110 -5.27 -8.13 0.37
C VAL A 110 -6.21 -9.22 -0.11
N GLU A 111 -6.94 -8.94 -1.16
CA GLU A 111 -7.87 -9.88 -1.78
C GLU A 111 -7.61 -9.94 -3.29
N PRO A 112 -7.64 -11.13 -3.92
CA PRO A 112 -7.68 -11.20 -5.37
C PRO A 112 -8.93 -10.50 -5.89
N SER A 113 -8.80 -9.67 -6.92
CA SER A 113 -9.94 -8.89 -7.43
C SER A 113 -11.09 -9.76 -7.92
N SER A 114 -10.81 -11.00 -8.36
CA SER A 114 -11.81 -11.99 -8.73
C SER A 114 -12.73 -12.41 -7.57
N GLN A 115 -12.20 -12.50 -6.34
CA GLN A 115 -13.01 -12.79 -5.15
C GLN A 115 -13.84 -11.58 -4.72
N TYR A 116 -13.24 -10.40 -4.81
CA TYR A 116 -13.86 -9.15 -4.41
C TYR A 116 -15.14 -8.84 -5.22
N ARG A 117 -15.07 -9.01 -6.54
CA ARG A 117 -16.20 -8.70 -7.43
C ARG A 117 -17.36 -9.67 -7.31
N LYS A 118 -17.13 -10.93 -6.94
CA LYS A 118 -18.20 -11.89 -6.67
C LYS A 118 -19.13 -11.45 -5.57
N SER A 119 -18.62 -10.75 -4.56
CA SER A 119 -19.42 -10.33 -3.41
C SER A 119 -20.26 -9.08 -3.67
N GLU A 120 -19.80 -8.17 -4.52
CA GLU A 120 -20.45 -6.86 -4.70
C GLU A 120 -21.47 -6.81 -5.85
N PHE A 121 -21.27 -7.59 -6.92
CA PHE A 121 -22.08 -7.47 -8.14
C PHE A 121 -22.74 -8.75 -8.62
N GLN A 122 -22.50 -9.91 -8.01
CA GLN A 122 -22.96 -11.23 -8.48
C GLN A 122 -22.59 -11.56 -9.95
N LEU A 123 -21.75 -10.73 -10.57
CA LEU A 123 -21.35 -10.88 -11.97
C LEU A 123 -20.05 -11.68 -12.02
N LYS A 124 -20.00 -12.70 -12.87
CA LYS A 124 -18.78 -13.46 -13.17
C LYS A 124 -17.93 -12.59 -14.09
N PHE A 125 -16.96 -11.86 -13.54
CA PHE A 125 -15.92 -11.23 -14.35
C PHE A 125 -14.71 -12.14 -14.40
N GLU A 126 -14.30 -12.52 -15.59
CA GLU A 126 -12.99 -13.12 -15.81
C GLU A 126 -12.01 -11.97 -16.03
N LEU A 127 -11.14 -11.76 -15.05
CA LEU A 127 -10.06 -10.77 -15.15
C LEU A 127 -8.80 -11.44 -15.67
N SER A 128 -8.19 -10.86 -16.67
CA SER A 128 -6.88 -11.28 -17.16
C SER A 128 -6.04 -10.03 -17.48
N PRO A 129 -4.89 -9.85 -16.82
CA PRO A 129 -4.32 -10.63 -15.74
C PRO A 129 -5.05 -10.43 -14.40
N GLU A 130 -4.84 -11.37 -13.46
CA GLU A 130 -5.35 -11.23 -12.10
C GLU A 130 -4.75 -10.00 -11.41
N THR A 131 -5.58 -9.26 -10.70
CA THR A 131 -5.17 -8.08 -9.96
C THR A 131 -5.49 -8.26 -8.47
N TYR A 132 -4.78 -7.54 -7.61
CA TYR A 132 -4.90 -7.63 -6.16
C TYR A 132 -5.38 -6.31 -5.58
N VAL A 133 -6.34 -6.38 -4.67
CA VAL A 133 -6.95 -5.20 -4.05
C VAL A 133 -6.52 -5.14 -2.59
N VAL A 134 -5.86 -4.05 -2.21
CA VAL A 134 -5.70 -3.71 -0.80
C VAL A 134 -6.98 -3.04 -0.34
N VAL A 135 -7.68 -3.69 0.57
CA VAL A 135 -8.94 -3.21 1.15
C VAL A 135 -8.65 -2.69 2.55
N MET A 136 -8.97 -1.42 2.79
CA MET A 136 -8.87 -0.79 4.12
C MET A 136 -10.28 -0.57 4.64
N LYS A 137 -10.57 -1.09 5.84
CA LYS A 137 -11.80 -0.80 6.58
C LYS A 137 -11.49 0.18 7.69
N ALA A 138 -12.27 1.23 7.79
CA ALA A 138 -12.10 2.27 8.80
C ALA A 138 -13.43 2.56 9.51
N ASP A 139 -13.36 2.71 10.82
CA ASP A 139 -14.51 3.05 11.63
C ASP A 139 -14.76 4.57 11.56
N ALA A 140 -15.88 4.95 10.93
CA ALA A 140 -16.50 6.28 10.97
C ALA A 140 -15.77 7.47 10.30
N THR A 141 -14.49 7.41 9.92
CA THR A 141 -13.74 8.60 9.46
C THR A 141 -13.19 8.50 8.03
N LEU A 142 -13.52 7.43 7.31
CA LEU A 142 -13.20 7.34 5.90
C LEU A 142 -14.15 8.22 5.12
N SER A 143 -13.63 9.22 4.42
CA SER A 143 -14.42 10.02 3.49
C SER A 143 -13.98 9.73 2.06
N GLY A 144 -14.94 9.44 1.22
CA GLY A 144 -14.69 9.20 -0.20
C GLY A 144 -15.90 9.56 -1.05
N ASN A 145 -15.64 9.78 -2.33
CA ASN A 145 -16.65 10.03 -3.33
C ASN A 145 -16.37 9.17 -4.54
N ARG A 146 -17.43 8.62 -5.11
CA ARG A 146 -17.41 7.95 -6.42
C ARG A 146 -18.26 8.73 -7.39
N GLU A 147 -17.69 9.06 -8.54
CA GLU A 147 -18.38 9.71 -9.65
C GLU A 147 -18.25 8.84 -10.89
N VAL A 148 -19.37 8.59 -11.56
CA VAL A 148 -19.43 7.77 -12.77
C VAL A 148 -19.86 8.65 -13.94
N TYR A 149 -19.08 8.59 -15.00
CA TYR A 149 -19.31 9.34 -16.25
C TYR A 149 -19.51 8.37 -17.42
N HIS A 150 -20.30 8.79 -18.39
CA HIS A 150 -20.41 8.14 -19.70
C HIS A 150 -20.52 9.23 -20.76
N ASN A 151 -19.68 9.14 -21.82
CA ASN A 151 -19.56 10.19 -22.84
C ASN A 151 -19.35 11.58 -22.18
N SER A 152 -18.44 11.68 -21.24
CA SER A 152 -18.10 12.88 -20.47
C SER A 152 -19.25 13.49 -19.63
N LYS A 153 -20.42 12.84 -19.56
CA LYS A 153 -21.56 13.30 -18.76
C LYS A 153 -21.62 12.54 -17.44
N LEU A 154 -21.71 13.28 -16.33
CA LEU A 154 -21.92 12.70 -15.01
C LEU A 154 -23.24 11.93 -14.96
N LYS A 155 -23.18 10.64 -14.62
CA LYS A 155 -24.32 9.74 -14.51
C LYS A 155 -24.75 9.48 -13.07
N SER A 156 -23.74 9.35 -12.19
CA SER A 156 -24.03 9.13 -10.76
C SER A 156 -22.92 9.69 -9.89
N LYS A 157 -23.30 10.06 -8.66
CA LYS A 157 -22.36 10.43 -7.59
C LYS A 157 -22.79 9.74 -6.30
N LYS A 158 -21.84 9.10 -5.62
CA LYS A 158 -22.07 8.35 -4.37
C LYS A 158 -20.99 8.68 -3.35
N LYS A 159 -21.36 8.88 -2.09
CA LYS A 159 -20.38 8.88 -0.99
C LYS A 159 -19.91 7.47 -0.71
N LEU A 160 -18.60 7.32 -0.51
CA LEU A 160 -17.98 6.09 -0.05
C LEU A 160 -17.70 6.24 1.45
N SER A 161 -18.07 5.24 2.22
CA SER A 161 -17.86 5.20 3.66
C SER A 161 -17.42 3.80 4.07
N ASN A 162 -16.59 3.73 5.11
CA ASN A 162 -16.16 2.50 5.78
C ASN A 162 -15.12 1.66 5.01
N GLU A 163 -14.91 1.86 3.71
CA GLU A 163 -13.97 1.05 2.94
C GLU A 163 -13.26 1.88 1.86
N ALA A 164 -11.93 1.75 1.80
CA ALA A 164 -11.10 2.31 0.74
C ALA A 164 -10.29 1.21 0.06
N ARG A 165 -9.95 1.39 -1.21
CA ARG A 165 -9.39 0.36 -2.07
C ARG A 165 -8.22 0.88 -2.89
N LEU A 166 -7.19 0.03 -3.02
CA LEU A 166 -6.03 0.25 -3.86
C LEU A 166 -5.78 -1.01 -4.69
N LEU A 167 -5.66 -0.85 -6.00
CA LEU A 167 -5.50 -1.95 -6.95
C LEU A 167 -4.04 -2.10 -7.37
N PHE A 168 -3.53 -3.34 -7.41
CA PHE A 168 -2.16 -3.69 -7.81
C PHE A 168 -2.16 -4.85 -8.81
N LEU A 169 -1.11 -4.93 -9.65
CA LEU A 169 -0.91 -6.06 -10.58
C LEU A 169 -0.22 -7.25 -9.94
N ASP A 170 0.53 -7.03 -8.85
CA ASP A 170 1.24 -8.11 -8.17
C ASP A 170 0.90 -8.17 -6.68
N GLU A 171 0.83 -9.40 -6.19
CA GLU A 171 0.45 -9.70 -4.81
C GLU A 171 1.51 -9.24 -3.81
N GLN A 172 2.79 -9.32 -4.16
CA GLN A 172 3.87 -8.96 -3.26
C GLN A 172 3.84 -7.47 -2.94
N THR A 173 3.68 -6.61 -3.94
CA THR A 173 3.53 -5.16 -3.75
C THR A 173 2.27 -4.84 -2.94
N ALA A 174 1.14 -5.49 -3.26
CA ALA A 174 -0.10 -5.32 -2.50
C ALA A 174 0.07 -5.68 -1.02
N ASN A 175 0.69 -6.83 -0.73
CA ASN A 175 0.98 -7.28 0.63
C ASN A 175 1.92 -6.31 1.36
N THR A 176 2.98 -5.84 0.69
CA THR A 176 3.93 -4.90 1.27
C THR A 176 3.25 -3.57 1.63
N VAL A 177 2.43 -3.02 0.72
CA VAL A 177 1.67 -1.79 0.97
C VAL A 177 0.68 -1.97 2.11
N ARG A 178 -0.05 -3.10 2.16
CA ARG A 178 -0.95 -3.44 3.28
C ARG A 178 -0.21 -3.42 4.62
N ASP A 179 0.96 -4.04 4.70
CA ASP A 179 1.72 -4.14 5.95
C ASP A 179 2.22 -2.76 6.39
N ARG A 180 2.63 -1.91 5.46
CA ARG A 180 2.98 -0.52 5.76
C ARG A 180 1.78 0.31 6.20
N ILE A 181 0.60 0.10 5.62
CA ILE A 181 -0.64 0.74 6.08
C ILE A 181 -0.97 0.31 7.52
N ARG A 182 -0.86 -0.98 7.84
CA ARG A 182 -1.07 -1.49 9.21
C ARG A 182 -0.08 -0.89 10.20
N GLN A 183 1.19 -0.77 9.82
CA GLN A 183 2.23 -0.14 10.63
C GLN A 183 1.91 1.34 10.87
N ALA A 184 1.61 2.11 9.83
CA ALA A 184 1.21 3.51 9.97
C ALA A 184 -0.03 3.68 10.84
N ALA A 185 -1.05 2.83 10.64
CA ALA A 185 -2.25 2.83 11.45
C ALA A 185 -1.97 2.57 12.95
N LYS A 186 -1.04 1.67 13.25
CA LYS A 186 -0.60 1.42 14.65
C LYS A 186 0.07 2.66 15.23
N ILE A 187 1.07 3.23 14.53
CA ILE A 187 1.79 4.43 14.98
C ILE A 187 0.82 5.59 15.24
N CYS A 188 -0.12 5.81 14.32
CA CYS A 188 -1.12 6.88 14.45
C CYS A 188 -2.05 6.67 15.64
N ARG A 189 -2.48 5.43 15.92
CA ARG A 189 -3.31 5.14 17.10
C ARG A 189 -2.55 5.33 18.41
N ASP A 190 -1.28 4.93 18.42
CA ASP A 190 -0.46 5.04 19.63
C ASP A 190 -0.11 6.51 19.96
N ALA A 191 -0.02 7.36 18.93
CA ALA A 191 0.18 8.81 19.11
C ALA A 191 -1.06 9.56 19.63
N ILE A 192 -2.27 9.00 19.49
CA ILE A 192 -3.54 9.62 19.93
C ILE A 192 -3.93 9.18 21.34
N LYS A 193 -3.33 8.12 21.87
CA LYS A 193 -3.59 7.70 23.25
C LYS A 193 -2.99 8.72 24.21
N PRO A 194 -3.81 9.30 25.13
CA PRO A 194 -3.33 10.22 26.15
C PRO A 194 -2.38 9.56 27.15
#